data_cce28eead1fac2230f7e8ed4971e9007
#
_entry.id   cce28eead1fac2230f7e8ed4971e9007
#
_cell.length_a   1.000
_cell.length_b   1.000
_cell.length_c   1.000
_cell.angle_alpha   90.00
_cell.angle_beta   90.00
_cell.angle_gamma   90.00
#
_symmetry.space_group_name_H-M   'P 1'
#
loop_
_entity.id
_entity.type
_entity.pdbx_description
1 polymer ?
#
loop_
_entity_poly.entity_id
_entity_poly.type
_entity_poly.pdbx_seq_one_letter_code
_entity_poly.pdbx_strand_id
1 'polypeptide(L)'
;VRETVDQIVLADKLGWDYVWLTEHHFLSGFSHMSAPEVLFGAAAYATEHIRFGFGLALTPPAYNHPVRIAERAAMLDCLSNGRVDIGSGRSTTPAELYGFGLDPDESRAQWEEGLHAVAHLLAEEDVELDGQFVKMPPRTSYPRPVQKPHPPLWVGGVGPGNAERAAKLAALTRDVTEF
;
A
#
# COMPACT_ATOMS: atom_id res chain seq x y z
N VAL A 1 6.24 -19.57 2.51
CA VAL A 1 4.98 -19.07 1.91
C VAL A 1 3.76 -19.71 2.56
N ARG A 2 3.57 -21.05 2.50
CA ARG A 2 2.43 -21.71 3.16
C ARG A 2 2.46 -21.52 4.67
N GLU A 3 3.58 -21.81 5.30
CA GLU A 3 3.79 -21.60 6.75
C GLU A 3 3.48 -20.17 7.20
N THR A 4 3.71 -19.16 6.34
CA THR A 4 3.37 -17.78 6.66
C THR A 4 1.85 -17.60 6.78
N VAL A 5 1.07 -18.22 5.91
CA VAL A 5 -0.40 -18.21 6.01
C VAL A 5 -0.85 -18.92 7.28
N ASP A 6 -0.27 -20.09 7.58
CA ASP A 6 -0.58 -20.85 8.79
C ASP A 6 -0.27 -20.04 10.07
N GLN A 7 0.85 -19.29 10.08
CA GLN A 7 1.21 -18.38 11.16
C GLN A 7 0.22 -17.23 11.33
N ILE A 8 -0.26 -16.63 10.23
CA ILE A 8 -1.27 -15.57 10.26
C ILE A 8 -2.59 -16.12 10.84
N VAL A 9 -3.01 -17.29 10.41
CA VAL A 9 -4.22 -17.95 10.93
C VAL A 9 -4.07 -18.28 12.43
N LEU A 10 -2.89 -18.69 12.85
CA LEU A 10 -2.62 -18.91 14.28
C LEU A 10 -2.63 -17.58 15.06
N ALA A 11 -2.06 -16.51 14.52
CA ALA A 11 -2.05 -15.19 15.15
C ALA A 11 -3.48 -14.66 15.34
N ASP A 12 -4.35 -14.82 14.35
CA ASP A 12 -5.77 -14.48 14.45
C ASP A 12 -6.46 -15.21 15.61
N LYS A 13 -6.25 -16.54 15.71
CA LYS A 13 -6.80 -17.38 16.80
C LYS A 13 -6.26 -17.00 18.18
N LEU A 14 -5.05 -16.46 18.26
CA LEU A 14 -4.42 -15.99 19.49
C LEU A 14 -4.80 -14.56 19.86
N GLY A 15 -5.61 -13.87 19.04
CA GLY A 15 -6.12 -12.53 19.29
C GLY A 15 -5.12 -11.42 18.99
N TRP A 16 -4.21 -11.61 18.04
CA TRP A 16 -3.34 -10.53 17.54
C TRP A 16 -4.15 -9.56 16.69
N ASP A 17 -3.86 -8.25 16.85
CA ASP A 17 -4.59 -7.19 16.13
C ASP A 17 -4.15 -7.05 14.68
N TYR A 18 -2.84 -7.20 14.39
CA TYR A 18 -2.25 -6.91 13.09
C TYR A 18 -1.24 -7.95 12.64
N VAL A 19 -1.17 -8.15 11.33
CA VAL A 19 -0.02 -8.73 10.63
C VAL A 19 0.46 -7.75 9.58
N TRP A 20 1.76 -7.49 9.55
CA TRP A 20 2.42 -6.64 8.54
C TRP A 20 3.34 -7.48 7.69
N LEU A 21 3.15 -7.46 6.37
CA LEU A 21 4.05 -8.11 5.42
C LEU A 21 4.76 -7.04 4.59
N THR A 22 6.07 -7.25 4.42
CA THR A 22 6.92 -6.39 3.58
C THR A 22 6.72 -6.67 2.10
N GLU A 23 7.09 -5.71 1.24
CA GLU A 23 7.29 -5.93 -0.19
C GLU A 23 8.77 -5.75 -0.51
N HIS A 24 9.40 -6.79 -1.06
CA HIS A 24 10.81 -6.78 -1.42
C HIS A 24 11.06 -7.53 -2.71
N HIS A 25 12.00 -7.02 -3.51
CA HIS A 25 12.35 -7.56 -4.82
C HIS A 25 13.87 -7.76 -4.94
N PHE A 26 14.27 -8.83 -5.65
CA PHE A 26 15.68 -9.13 -5.99
C PHE A 26 16.60 -9.39 -4.79
N LEU A 27 16.09 -9.58 -3.59
CA LEU A 27 16.85 -9.73 -2.35
C LEU A 27 16.90 -11.20 -1.88
N SER A 28 17.53 -12.06 -2.63
CA SER A 28 17.54 -13.52 -2.41
C SER A 28 18.01 -13.97 -1.02
N GLY A 29 18.89 -13.22 -0.39
CA GLY A 29 19.40 -13.52 0.96
C GLY A 29 18.61 -12.84 2.10
N PHE A 30 17.59 -12.05 1.79
CA PHE A 30 16.87 -11.25 2.78
C PHE A 30 15.36 -11.52 2.79
N SER A 31 14.68 -11.36 1.66
CA SER A 31 13.23 -11.53 1.56
C SER A 31 12.81 -11.99 0.18
N HIS A 32 11.87 -12.95 0.15
CA HIS A 32 11.23 -13.41 -1.09
C HIS A 32 9.76 -12.92 -1.20
N MET A 33 9.37 -11.93 -0.39
CA MET A 33 8.01 -11.40 -0.35
C MET A 33 7.83 -10.32 -1.42
N SER A 34 7.53 -10.74 -2.64
CA SER A 34 7.36 -9.85 -3.79
C SER A 34 5.90 -9.46 -4.07
N ALA A 35 4.95 -10.14 -3.44
CA ALA A 35 3.51 -9.92 -3.65
C ALA A 35 2.76 -10.27 -2.35
N PRO A 36 2.84 -9.43 -1.31
CA PRO A 36 2.19 -9.69 -0.01
C PRO A 36 0.67 -9.85 -0.13
N GLU A 37 0.04 -9.17 -1.07
CA GLU A 37 -1.40 -9.26 -1.32
C GLU A 37 -1.87 -10.66 -1.71
N VAL A 38 -1.01 -11.49 -2.30
CA VAL A 38 -1.35 -12.88 -2.64
C VAL A 38 -1.49 -13.73 -1.38
N LEU A 39 -0.57 -13.54 -0.41
CA LEU A 39 -0.68 -14.22 0.89
C LEU A 39 -1.83 -13.68 1.72
N PHE A 40 -2.02 -12.36 1.72
CA PHE A 40 -3.13 -11.73 2.41
C PHE A 40 -4.48 -12.21 1.87
N GLY A 41 -4.61 -12.40 0.55
CA GLY A 41 -5.82 -12.97 -0.04
C GLY A 41 -6.15 -14.36 0.52
N ALA A 42 -5.15 -15.22 0.67
CA ALA A 42 -5.33 -16.55 1.24
C ALA A 42 -5.65 -16.48 2.76
N ALA A 43 -4.95 -15.63 3.50
CA ALA A 43 -5.14 -15.47 4.94
C ALA A 43 -6.48 -14.78 5.28
N ALA A 44 -6.91 -13.80 4.48
CA ALA A 44 -8.15 -13.07 4.70
C ALA A 44 -9.39 -13.97 4.67
N TYR A 45 -9.38 -14.99 3.81
CA TYR A 45 -10.44 -15.99 3.76
C TYR A 45 -10.44 -16.95 4.95
N ALA A 46 -9.26 -17.16 5.56
CA ALA A 46 -9.07 -18.13 6.65
C ALA A 46 -9.05 -17.50 8.06
N THR A 47 -9.32 -16.20 8.17
CA THR A 47 -9.26 -15.41 9.42
C THR A 47 -10.48 -14.52 9.57
N GLU A 48 -10.77 -14.09 10.82
CA GLU A 48 -11.97 -13.31 11.13
C GLU A 48 -11.67 -11.91 11.68
N HIS A 49 -10.56 -11.73 12.41
CA HIS A 49 -10.30 -10.53 13.21
C HIS A 49 -9.03 -9.77 12.84
N ILE A 50 -7.92 -10.48 12.58
CA ILE A 50 -6.60 -9.89 12.33
C ILE A 50 -6.64 -8.96 11.11
N ARG A 51 -6.01 -7.78 11.23
CA ARG A 51 -5.88 -6.80 10.17
C ARG A 51 -4.62 -7.04 9.34
N PHE A 52 -4.68 -6.67 8.07
CA PHE A 52 -3.63 -6.90 7.07
C PHE A 52 -2.95 -5.58 6.71
N GLY A 53 -1.74 -5.37 7.19
CA GLY A 53 -0.94 -4.19 6.91
C GLY A 53 0.12 -4.44 5.84
N PHE A 54 0.11 -3.64 4.78
CA PHE A 54 1.25 -3.59 3.87
C PHE A 54 2.40 -2.87 4.57
N GLY A 55 3.51 -3.53 4.75
CA GLY A 55 4.59 -2.98 5.55
C GLY A 55 5.96 -2.97 4.88
N LEU A 56 6.12 -2.30 3.74
CA LEU A 56 5.30 -1.29 3.08
C LEU A 56 4.97 -1.69 1.63
N ALA A 57 3.88 -1.18 1.08
CA ALA A 57 3.69 -1.18 -0.37
C ALA A 57 4.62 -0.13 -1.01
N LEU A 58 5.30 -0.51 -2.09
CA LEU A 58 6.16 0.40 -2.84
C LEU A 58 5.30 1.21 -3.81
N THR A 59 5.04 2.48 -3.48
CA THR A 59 4.14 3.35 -4.24
C THR A 59 4.78 4.21 -5.34
N PRO A 60 6.11 4.33 -5.51
CA PRO A 60 6.63 4.94 -6.71
C PRO A 60 6.10 4.22 -7.97
N PRO A 61 5.58 4.97 -8.96
CA PRO A 61 4.97 4.39 -10.16
C PRO A 61 5.87 3.43 -10.95
N ALA A 62 7.19 3.57 -10.82
CA ALA A 62 8.16 2.65 -11.42
C ALA A 62 8.04 1.22 -10.87
N TYR A 63 7.65 1.04 -9.61
CA TYR A 63 7.37 -0.29 -9.03
C TYR A 63 5.96 -0.75 -9.34
N ASN A 64 4.98 0.10 -8.98
CA ASN A 64 3.57 -0.23 -9.08
C ASN A 64 2.78 0.99 -9.54
N HIS A 65 2.04 0.86 -10.63
CA HIS A 65 1.10 1.90 -11.04
C HIS A 65 0.05 2.13 -9.94
N PRO A 66 -0.26 3.39 -9.52
CA PRO A 66 -1.17 3.68 -8.41
C PRO A 66 -2.54 3.01 -8.53
N VAL A 67 -3.09 2.92 -9.74
CA VAL A 67 -4.34 2.20 -10.01
C VAL A 67 -4.24 0.74 -9.55
N ARG A 68 -3.11 0.06 -9.82
CA ARG A 68 -2.94 -1.34 -9.45
C ARG A 68 -2.84 -1.53 -7.95
N ILE A 69 -2.23 -0.58 -7.25
CA ILE A 69 -2.18 -0.59 -5.78
C ILE A 69 -3.59 -0.39 -5.21
N ALA A 70 -4.32 0.62 -5.70
CA ALA A 70 -5.68 0.91 -5.25
C ALA A 70 -6.63 -0.28 -5.49
N GLU A 71 -6.62 -0.87 -6.68
CA GLU A 71 -7.46 -2.03 -7.03
C GLU A 71 -7.16 -3.24 -6.13
N ARG A 72 -5.88 -3.58 -5.92
CA ARG A 72 -5.48 -4.72 -5.08
C ARG A 72 -5.84 -4.50 -3.62
N ALA A 73 -5.60 -3.29 -3.10
CA ALA A 73 -5.96 -2.94 -1.73
C ALA A 73 -7.49 -2.96 -1.53
N ALA A 74 -8.26 -2.40 -2.46
CA ALA A 74 -9.72 -2.41 -2.39
C ALA A 74 -10.30 -3.84 -2.52
N MET A 75 -9.72 -4.67 -3.40
CA MET A 75 -10.12 -6.07 -3.55
C MET A 75 -9.88 -6.86 -2.25
N LEU A 76 -8.71 -6.66 -1.63
CA LEU A 76 -8.38 -7.28 -0.35
C LEU A 76 -9.28 -6.74 0.78
N ASP A 77 -9.60 -5.45 0.77
CA ASP A 77 -10.49 -4.81 1.73
C ASP A 77 -11.89 -5.40 1.67
N CYS A 78 -12.43 -5.60 0.46
CA CYS A 78 -13.69 -6.30 0.26
C CYS A 78 -13.64 -7.76 0.73
N LEU A 79 -12.57 -8.49 0.38
CA LEU A 79 -12.41 -9.90 0.73
C LEU A 79 -12.29 -10.10 2.25
N SER A 80 -11.61 -9.18 2.93
CA SER A 80 -11.38 -9.22 4.38
C SER A 80 -12.48 -8.55 5.21
N ASN A 81 -13.50 -7.98 4.57
CA ASN A 81 -14.55 -7.18 5.22
C ASN A 81 -13.98 -6.01 6.04
N GLY A 82 -13.13 -5.19 5.41
CA GLY A 82 -12.64 -3.94 5.98
C GLY A 82 -11.44 -4.07 6.93
N ARG A 83 -10.60 -5.08 6.74
CA ARG A 83 -9.43 -5.34 7.60
C ARG A 83 -8.08 -5.00 6.96
N VAL A 84 -8.04 -4.06 6.02
CA VAL A 84 -6.80 -3.65 5.33
C VAL A 84 -6.26 -2.35 5.89
N ASP A 85 -4.94 -2.26 5.99
CA ASP A 85 -4.16 -1.05 6.28
C ASP A 85 -3.04 -0.93 5.23
N ILE A 86 -2.83 0.27 4.67
CA ILE A 86 -1.89 0.50 3.59
C ILE A 86 -0.71 1.30 4.11
N GLY A 87 0.38 0.64 4.44
CA GLY A 87 1.66 1.30 4.66
C GLY A 87 2.35 1.58 3.33
N SER A 88 2.87 2.78 3.15
CA SER A 88 3.54 3.20 1.92
C SER A 88 5.01 3.52 2.12
N GLY A 89 5.82 3.20 1.12
CA GLY A 89 7.23 3.48 1.10
C GLY A 89 7.80 3.56 -0.31
N ARG A 90 9.11 3.89 -0.39
CA ARG A 90 9.77 4.13 -1.69
C ARG A 90 10.90 3.16 -2.00
N SER A 91 11.22 2.22 -1.10
CA SER A 91 12.49 1.50 -1.03
C SER A 91 13.71 2.42 -0.86
N THR A 92 14.78 1.85 -0.38
CA THR A 92 16.12 2.49 -0.33
C THR A 92 17.20 1.51 -0.77
N THR A 93 16.79 0.34 -1.22
CA THR A 93 17.68 -0.77 -1.59
C THR A 93 18.12 -0.60 -3.05
N PRO A 94 19.43 -0.43 -3.32
CA PRO A 94 19.91 -0.24 -4.70
C PRO A 94 19.45 -1.31 -5.67
N ALA A 95 19.43 -2.58 -5.23
CA ALA A 95 18.98 -3.69 -6.08
C ALA A 95 17.53 -3.52 -6.55
N GLU A 96 16.65 -3.01 -5.70
CA GLU A 96 15.25 -2.74 -6.04
C GLU A 96 15.14 -1.50 -6.92
N LEU A 97 15.75 -0.38 -6.52
CA LEU A 97 15.70 0.87 -7.27
C LEU A 97 16.15 0.66 -8.72
N TYR A 98 17.36 0.16 -8.92
CA TYR A 98 17.89 -0.07 -10.26
C TYR A 98 17.22 -1.22 -10.99
N GLY A 99 16.74 -2.23 -10.27
CA GLY A 99 16.03 -3.37 -10.86
C GLY A 99 14.73 -2.96 -11.55
N PHE A 100 14.06 -1.92 -11.05
CA PHE A 100 12.87 -1.32 -11.65
C PHE A 100 13.16 -0.04 -12.46
N GLY A 101 14.43 0.33 -12.61
CA GLY A 101 14.83 1.52 -13.37
C GLY A 101 14.45 2.85 -12.69
N LEU A 102 14.29 2.83 -11.36
CA LEU A 102 13.96 4.02 -10.59
C LEU A 102 15.23 4.79 -10.21
N ASP A 103 15.27 6.07 -10.58
CA ASP A 103 16.31 6.97 -10.11
C ASP A 103 16.16 7.22 -8.59
N PRO A 104 17.19 6.94 -7.78
CA PRO A 104 17.17 7.21 -6.36
C PRO A 104 16.79 8.64 -5.99
N ASP A 105 17.21 9.63 -6.79
CA ASP A 105 16.95 11.05 -6.57
C ASP A 105 15.48 11.42 -6.81
N GLU A 106 14.80 10.72 -7.72
CA GLU A 106 13.38 10.89 -8.00
C GLU A 106 12.47 10.04 -7.08
N SER A 107 13.03 9.02 -6.44
CA SER A 107 12.26 8.01 -5.69
C SER A 107 11.30 8.61 -4.65
N ARG A 108 11.68 9.73 -4.04
CA ARG A 108 10.85 10.44 -3.05
C ARG A 108 9.66 11.13 -3.70
N ALA A 109 9.90 11.90 -4.77
CA ALA A 109 8.83 12.60 -5.48
C ALA A 109 7.83 11.59 -6.09
N GLN A 110 8.34 10.51 -6.67
CA GLN A 110 7.50 9.43 -7.18
C GLN A 110 6.67 8.75 -6.09
N TRP A 111 7.24 8.54 -4.90
CA TRP A 111 6.52 7.97 -3.76
C TRP A 111 5.39 8.88 -3.27
N GLU A 112 5.68 10.18 -3.11
CA GLU A 112 4.69 11.16 -2.68
C GLU A 112 3.53 11.24 -3.69
N GLU A 113 3.82 11.40 -4.98
CA GLU A 113 2.80 11.43 -6.03
C GLU A 113 2.00 10.12 -6.10
N GLY A 114 2.68 8.97 -6.03
CA GLY A 114 2.04 7.66 -6.05
C GLY A 114 1.09 7.44 -4.87
N LEU A 115 1.48 7.84 -3.66
CA LEU A 115 0.63 7.73 -2.48
C LEU A 115 -0.62 8.62 -2.57
N HIS A 116 -0.46 9.87 -3.03
CA HIS A 116 -1.58 10.77 -3.27
C HIS A 116 -2.57 10.16 -4.28
N ALA A 117 -2.05 9.67 -5.41
CA ALA A 117 -2.88 9.04 -6.42
C ALA A 117 -3.65 7.82 -5.87
N VAL A 118 -3.01 6.99 -5.04
CA VAL A 118 -3.68 5.84 -4.38
C VAL A 118 -4.81 6.31 -3.47
N ALA A 119 -4.59 7.36 -2.67
CA ALA A 119 -5.62 7.89 -1.76
C ALA A 119 -6.86 8.37 -2.53
N HIS A 120 -6.67 9.19 -3.57
CA HIS A 120 -7.75 9.67 -4.42
C HIS A 120 -8.50 8.54 -5.12
N LEU A 121 -7.78 7.60 -5.74
CA LEU A 121 -8.38 6.44 -6.42
C LEU A 121 -9.24 5.56 -5.51
N LEU A 122 -8.88 5.46 -4.24
CA LEU A 122 -9.66 4.69 -3.26
C LEU A 122 -10.89 5.46 -2.74
N ALA A 123 -10.79 6.79 -2.61
CA ALA A 123 -11.82 7.63 -2.00
C ALA A 123 -12.83 8.15 -3.02
N GLU A 124 -12.40 8.55 -4.20
CA GLU A 124 -13.18 9.33 -5.17
C GLU A 124 -13.55 8.54 -6.43
N GLU A 125 -14.51 9.07 -7.17
CA GLU A 125 -14.90 8.64 -8.52
C GLU A 125 -14.37 9.64 -9.55
N ASP A 126 -14.24 9.21 -10.80
CA ASP A 126 -13.79 10.04 -11.93
C ASP A 126 -12.46 10.78 -11.68
N VAL A 127 -11.52 10.10 -11.00
CA VAL A 127 -10.21 10.64 -10.67
C VAL A 127 -9.41 10.87 -11.95
N GLU A 128 -8.96 12.10 -12.16
CA GLU A 128 -7.97 12.48 -13.15
C GLU A 128 -6.61 12.64 -12.47
N LEU A 129 -5.56 12.08 -13.07
CA LEU A 129 -4.18 12.27 -12.62
C LEU A 129 -3.41 13.02 -13.70
N ASP A 130 -2.92 14.21 -13.39
CA ASP A 130 -2.03 15.02 -14.24
C ASP A 130 -0.73 15.36 -13.50
N GLY A 131 -0.11 14.31 -12.96
CA GLY A 131 1.14 14.41 -12.23
C GLY A 131 2.37 14.47 -13.12
N GLN A 132 3.53 14.57 -12.49
CA GLN A 132 4.81 14.49 -13.17
C GLN A 132 5.11 13.07 -13.66
N PHE A 133 4.79 12.06 -12.85
CA PHE A 133 5.14 10.65 -13.08
C PHE A 133 3.95 9.81 -13.53
N VAL A 134 2.72 10.22 -13.20
CA VAL A 134 1.51 9.50 -13.57
C VAL A 134 0.52 10.44 -14.23
N LYS A 135 0.05 10.04 -15.43
CA LYS A 135 -1.03 10.72 -16.14
C LYS A 135 -2.13 9.73 -16.47
N MET A 136 -3.36 10.07 -16.12
CA MET A 136 -4.53 9.24 -16.37
C MET A 136 -5.75 10.14 -16.58
N PRO A 137 -6.51 9.96 -17.67
CA PRO A 137 -7.77 10.67 -17.83
C PRO A 137 -8.77 10.22 -16.75
N PRO A 138 -9.88 11.00 -16.53
CA PRO A 138 -10.86 10.67 -15.50
C PRO A 138 -11.31 9.21 -15.55
N ARG A 139 -11.13 8.48 -14.45
CA ARG A 139 -11.51 7.07 -14.29
C ARG A 139 -11.89 6.77 -12.84
N THR A 140 -12.83 5.85 -12.67
CA THR A 140 -13.18 5.28 -11.37
C THR A 140 -12.55 3.90 -11.22
N SER A 141 -11.81 3.67 -10.13
CA SER A 141 -11.23 2.35 -9.83
C SER A 141 -12.25 1.44 -9.15
N TYR A 142 -12.22 0.15 -9.46
CA TYR A 142 -13.09 -0.87 -8.88
C TYR A 142 -12.29 -2.10 -8.44
N PRO A 143 -12.75 -2.84 -7.36
CA PRO A 143 -13.94 -2.50 -6.55
C PRO A 143 -13.72 -1.26 -5.69
N ARG A 144 -14.78 -0.71 -5.11
CA ARG A 144 -14.66 0.32 -4.06
C ARG A 144 -14.40 -0.36 -2.72
N PRO A 145 -13.53 0.18 -1.88
CA PRO A 145 -13.25 -0.41 -0.58
C PRO A 145 -14.47 -0.34 0.35
N VAL A 146 -14.54 -1.28 1.30
CA VAL A 146 -15.54 -1.30 2.37
C VAL A 146 -15.29 -0.15 3.34
N GLN A 147 -14.02 0.07 3.71
CA GLN A 147 -13.61 1.16 4.59
C GLN A 147 -13.77 2.51 3.89
N LYS A 148 -14.27 3.52 4.61
CA LYS A 148 -14.53 4.87 4.08
C LYS A 148 -13.74 5.90 4.88
N PRO A 149 -13.16 6.91 4.19
CA PRO A 149 -13.16 7.12 2.73
C PRO A 149 -12.28 6.09 1.98
N HIS A 150 -11.32 5.52 2.66
CA HIS A 150 -10.38 4.49 2.18
C HIS A 150 -9.81 3.71 3.39
N PRO A 151 -9.14 2.56 3.20
CA PRO A 151 -8.35 1.91 4.24
C PRO A 151 -7.34 2.87 4.87
N PRO A 152 -7.02 2.75 6.19
CA PRO A 152 -6.02 3.60 6.83
C PRO A 152 -4.69 3.62 6.05
N LEU A 153 -4.15 4.82 5.85
CA LEU A 153 -2.87 5.04 5.18
C LEU A 153 -1.77 5.29 6.22
N TRP A 154 -0.66 4.59 6.07
CA TRP A 154 0.51 4.69 6.94
C TRP A 154 1.74 5.07 6.12
N VAL A 155 2.61 5.87 6.69
CA VAL A 155 3.84 6.31 6.06
C VAL A 155 5.02 5.70 6.78
N GLY A 156 5.80 4.91 6.07
CA GLY A 156 7.08 4.41 6.55
C GLY A 156 8.16 5.50 6.47
N GLY A 157 8.91 5.67 7.54
CA GLY A 157 9.99 6.64 7.50
C GLY A 157 10.97 6.54 8.65
N VAL A 158 12.24 6.71 8.30
CA VAL A 158 13.36 6.85 9.23
C VAL A 158 14.08 8.17 8.96
N GLY A 159 14.43 8.90 10.02
CA GLY A 159 15.24 10.12 9.94
C GLY A 159 14.46 11.43 10.17
N PRO A 160 15.18 12.55 10.26
CA PRO A 160 14.60 13.86 10.56
C PRO A 160 13.63 14.31 9.46
N GLY A 161 12.56 14.99 9.86
CA GLY A 161 11.52 15.53 8.95
C GLY A 161 10.47 14.54 8.48
N ASN A 162 10.55 13.25 8.85
CA ASN A 162 9.53 12.28 8.45
C ASN A 162 8.20 12.49 9.17
N ALA A 163 8.20 12.89 10.44
CA ALA A 163 6.98 13.20 11.18
C ALA A 163 6.21 14.38 10.56
N GLU A 164 6.92 15.46 10.18
CA GLU A 164 6.30 16.61 9.49
C GLU A 164 5.75 16.22 8.12
N ARG A 165 6.46 15.34 7.39
CA ARG A 165 6.03 14.84 6.09
C ARG A 165 4.82 13.93 6.21
N ALA A 166 4.83 13.01 7.18
CA ALA A 166 3.67 12.18 7.48
C ALA A 166 2.44 13.04 7.84
N ALA A 167 2.64 14.11 8.62
CA ALA A 167 1.58 15.05 8.96
C ALA A 167 1.03 15.80 7.73
N LYS A 168 1.92 16.23 6.81
CA LYS A 168 1.49 16.87 5.54
C LYS A 168 0.70 15.90 4.66
N LEU A 169 1.21 14.67 4.49
CA LEU A 169 0.51 13.64 3.71
C LEU A 169 -0.83 13.27 4.35
N ALA A 170 -0.88 13.16 5.69
CA ALA A 170 -2.12 12.92 6.41
C ALA A 170 -3.11 14.09 6.28
N ALA A 171 -2.65 15.34 6.24
CA ALA A 171 -3.50 16.49 6.00
C ALA A 171 -4.08 16.47 4.58
N LEU A 172 -3.26 16.15 3.59
CA LEU A 172 -3.71 16.04 2.19
C LEU A 172 -4.71 14.89 1.97
N THR A 173 -4.53 13.78 2.69
CA THR A 173 -5.49 12.66 2.64
C THR A 173 -6.72 12.89 3.51
N ARG A 174 -6.68 13.81 4.49
CA ARG A 174 -7.86 14.22 5.28
C ARG A 174 -8.74 15.22 4.54
N ASP A 175 -8.16 16.07 3.71
CA ASP A 175 -8.91 17.01 2.87
C ASP A 175 -9.76 16.28 1.81
N VAL A 176 -9.42 15.04 1.49
CA VAL A 176 -10.24 14.13 0.66
C VAL A 176 -11.46 13.58 1.43
N THR A 177 -11.48 13.68 2.76
CA THR A 177 -12.54 13.12 3.61
C THR A 177 -13.66 14.11 3.93
N GLU A 178 -13.54 15.39 3.58
CA GLU A 178 -14.52 16.45 3.95
C GLU A 178 -15.49 16.84 2.83
N PHE A 179 -15.62 16.02 1.76
CA PHE A 179 -16.60 16.22 0.70
C PHE A 179 -17.64 15.10 0.66
#